data_54771d46d3839e4ea759263e9f3b24e8
#
_entry.id   54771d46d3839e4ea759263e9f3b24e8
#
_cell.length_a   1.000
_cell.length_b   1.000
_cell.length_c   1.000
_cell.angle_alpha   90.00
_cell.angle_beta   90.00
_cell.angle_gamma   90.00
#
_symmetry.space_group_name_H-M   'P 1'
#
loop_
_entity.id
_entity.type
_entity.pdbx_description
1 polymer ?
#
loop_
_entity_poly.entity_id
_entity_poly.type
_entity_poly.pdbx_seq_one_letter_code
_entity_poly.pdbx_strand_id
1 'polypeptide(L)'
;MTTITFITGANKGLGYETARRLTELGQTVLLGARDPQRGQDAAGRLGVRFVQIDVTDDDSVGRAIADVEAHEGRVDTLINNVGIVGRHVPAAELTGQDAALVFETNVVSMVRVTNAFLPLLGRSQAPAVINVSSGMGSFARTHDPERVESTIVAPLYPASKAAVTMLTTQYAKALPSIRVNAADPGYTATDLNGHSGTQTVTEGTDAIVALATEDPAAGTGRFIDRFGPVAW
;
A
#
# COMPACT_ATOMS: atom_id res chain seq x y z
N MET A 1 -10.79 -2.10 -22.20
CA MET A 1 -11.59 -2.02 -20.95
C MET A 1 -10.86 -1.11 -20.00
N THR A 2 -11.59 -0.34 -19.16
CA THR A 2 -10.97 0.53 -18.16
C THR A 2 -10.37 -0.31 -17.05
N THR A 3 -9.17 0.03 -16.57
CA THR A 3 -8.51 -0.61 -15.43
C THR A 3 -9.26 -0.31 -14.14
N ILE A 4 -9.56 -1.34 -13.35
CA ILE A 4 -10.23 -1.23 -12.05
C ILE A 4 -9.17 -1.38 -10.96
N THR A 5 -8.97 -0.31 -10.16
CA THR A 5 -7.97 -0.27 -9.11
C THR A 5 -8.62 -0.13 -7.73
N PHE A 6 -8.34 -1.06 -6.83
CA PHE A 6 -8.74 -1.00 -5.43
C PHE A 6 -7.59 -0.49 -4.56
N ILE A 7 -7.84 0.51 -3.71
CA ILE A 7 -6.81 1.12 -2.86
C ILE A 7 -7.25 1.05 -1.40
N THR A 8 -6.49 0.37 -0.54
CA THR A 8 -6.77 0.35 0.90
C THR A 8 -6.29 1.62 1.60
N GLY A 9 -7.06 2.12 2.59
CA GLY A 9 -6.70 3.32 3.36
C GLY A 9 -6.66 4.60 2.51
N ALA A 10 -7.55 4.73 1.53
CA ALA A 10 -7.50 5.79 0.53
C ALA A 10 -8.30 7.06 0.90
N ASN A 11 -8.78 7.20 2.14
CA ASN A 11 -9.54 8.37 2.56
C ASN A 11 -8.67 9.60 2.88
N LYS A 12 -7.34 9.46 2.92
CA LYS A 12 -6.38 10.54 3.16
C LYS A 12 -4.96 10.20 2.69
N GLY A 13 -4.06 11.18 2.73
CA GLY A 13 -2.62 11.02 2.48
C GLY A 13 -2.30 10.38 1.14
N LEU A 14 -1.32 9.47 1.13
CA LEU A 14 -0.84 8.81 -0.09
C LEU A 14 -1.95 8.04 -0.82
N GLY A 15 -2.80 7.31 -0.08
CA GLY A 15 -3.89 6.56 -0.70
C GLY A 15 -4.89 7.46 -1.43
N TYR A 16 -5.27 8.60 -0.83
CA TYR A 16 -6.16 9.57 -1.45
C TYR A 16 -5.54 10.22 -2.71
N GLU A 17 -4.29 10.64 -2.62
CA GLU A 17 -3.60 11.25 -3.75
C GLU A 17 -3.36 10.24 -4.88
N THR A 18 -3.06 8.98 -4.54
CA THR A 18 -2.99 7.89 -5.53
C THR A 18 -4.34 7.71 -6.22
N ALA A 19 -5.44 7.68 -5.44
CA ALA A 19 -6.79 7.57 -5.98
C ALA A 19 -7.11 8.72 -6.94
N ARG A 20 -6.80 9.97 -6.54
CA ARG A 20 -6.99 11.16 -7.36
C ARG A 20 -6.26 11.04 -8.70
N ARG A 21 -4.95 10.75 -8.66
CA ARG A 21 -4.09 10.65 -9.85
C ARG A 21 -4.53 9.54 -10.80
N LEU A 22 -4.86 8.35 -10.27
CA LEU A 22 -5.32 7.24 -11.11
C LEU A 22 -6.71 7.52 -11.73
N THR A 23 -7.58 8.24 -11.03
CA THR A 23 -8.87 8.70 -11.57
C THR A 23 -8.65 9.67 -12.72
N GLU A 24 -7.73 10.63 -12.59
CA GLU A 24 -7.36 11.57 -13.66
C GLU A 24 -6.74 10.88 -14.88
N LEU A 25 -6.08 9.73 -14.68
CA LEU A 25 -5.58 8.87 -15.75
C LEU A 25 -6.66 7.95 -16.36
N GLY A 26 -7.92 8.11 -15.97
CA GLY A 26 -9.08 7.40 -16.54
C GLY A 26 -9.30 6.00 -15.98
N GLN A 27 -8.69 5.62 -14.84
CA GLN A 27 -8.98 4.35 -14.18
C GLN A 27 -10.29 4.42 -13.38
N THR A 28 -10.97 3.29 -13.24
CA THR A 28 -12.04 3.11 -12.26
C THR A 28 -11.42 2.81 -10.90
N VAL A 29 -11.48 3.80 -9.99
CA VAL A 29 -10.88 3.66 -8.66
C VAL A 29 -11.94 3.29 -7.63
N LEU A 30 -11.64 2.27 -6.81
CA LEU A 30 -12.41 1.86 -5.64
C LEU A 30 -11.65 2.32 -4.39
N LEU A 31 -12.24 3.27 -3.67
CA LEU A 31 -11.64 3.89 -2.49
C LEU A 31 -11.98 3.08 -1.24
N GLY A 32 -11.03 2.28 -0.75
CA GLY A 32 -11.19 1.48 0.46
C GLY A 32 -10.83 2.28 1.72
N ALA A 33 -11.73 2.32 2.72
CA ALA A 33 -11.44 2.92 4.03
C ALA A 33 -12.30 2.29 5.12
N ARG A 34 -11.79 2.32 6.37
CA ARG A 34 -12.47 1.74 7.53
C ARG A 34 -13.65 2.59 8.02
N ASP A 35 -13.43 3.89 8.12
CA ASP A 35 -14.44 4.83 8.59
C ASP A 35 -15.39 5.18 7.42
N PRO A 36 -16.70 4.87 7.54
CA PRO A 36 -17.63 5.06 6.44
C PRO A 36 -17.84 6.53 6.09
N GLN A 37 -17.91 7.43 7.08
CA GLN A 37 -18.14 8.85 6.82
C GLN A 37 -16.95 9.48 6.09
N ARG A 38 -15.73 9.27 6.61
CA ARG A 38 -14.50 9.79 5.99
C ARG A 38 -14.26 9.17 4.61
N GLY A 39 -14.63 7.89 4.43
CA GLY A 39 -14.53 7.20 3.16
C GLY A 39 -15.46 7.78 2.11
N GLN A 40 -16.75 7.97 2.46
CA GLN A 40 -17.75 8.58 1.58
C GLN A 40 -17.39 10.02 1.20
N ASP A 41 -16.98 10.84 2.17
CA ASP A 41 -16.56 12.22 1.92
C ASP A 41 -15.36 12.29 0.96
N ALA A 42 -14.38 11.42 1.14
CA ALA A 42 -13.20 11.35 0.27
C ALA A 42 -13.56 10.88 -1.15
N ALA A 43 -14.36 9.82 -1.26
CA ALA A 43 -14.81 9.29 -2.53
C ALA A 43 -15.71 10.29 -3.28
N GLY A 44 -16.60 10.99 -2.58
CA GLY A 44 -17.46 12.04 -3.15
C GLY A 44 -16.65 13.19 -3.74
N ARG A 45 -15.55 13.61 -3.08
CA ARG A 45 -14.66 14.66 -3.63
C ARG A 45 -13.95 14.23 -4.92
N LEU A 46 -13.66 12.94 -5.08
CA LEU A 46 -12.99 12.40 -6.27
C LEU A 46 -13.95 11.90 -7.34
N GLY A 47 -15.25 11.79 -7.03
CA GLY A 47 -16.22 11.19 -7.93
C GLY A 47 -16.00 9.68 -8.14
N VAL A 48 -15.47 8.97 -7.14
CA VAL A 48 -15.17 7.53 -7.20
C VAL A 48 -16.04 6.74 -6.22
N ARG A 49 -16.10 5.41 -6.38
CA ARG A 49 -16.87 4.56 -5.48
C ARG A 49 -16.11 4.29 -4.17
N PHE A 50 -16.82 4.46 -3.06
CA PHE A 50 -16.35 4.06 -1.73
C PHE A 50 -16.68 2.58 -1.46
N VAL A 51 -15.74 1.87 -0.87
CA VAL A 51 -15.92 0.51 -0.33
C VAL A 51 -15.45 0.49 1.13
N GLN A 52 -16.33 0.15 2.05
CA GLN A 52 -15.95 0.04 3.45
C GLN A 52 -15.09 -1.21 3.67
N ILE A 53 -13.90 -1.02 4.24
CA ILE A 53 -12.98 -2.12 4.57
C ILE A 53 -12.12 -1.76 5.78
N ASP A 54 -12.19 -2.58 6.84
CA ASP A 54 -11.17 -2.65 7.89
C ASP A 54 -10.25 -3.82 7.55
N VAL A 55 -9.02 -3.52 7.21
CA VAL A 55 -8.04 -4.52 6.77
C VAL A 55 -7.58 -5.46 7.89
N THR A 56 -7.89 -5.12 9.14
CA THR A 56 -7.56 -5.93 10.33
C THR A 56 -8.69 -6.87 10.76
N ASP A 57 -9.81 -6.85 10.03
CA ASP A 57 -11.02 -7.63 10.34
C ASP A 57 -11.40 -8.51 9.15
N ASP A 58 -11.38 -9.84 9.33
CA ASP A 58 -11.65 -10.82 8.27
C ASP A 58 -13.08 -10.68 7.72
N ASP A 59 -14.08 -10.43 8.58
CA ASP A 59 -15.48 -10.28 8.17
C ASP A 59 -15.66 -8.99 7.35
N SER A 60 -14.98 -7.91 7.73
CA SER A 60 -15.00 -6.65 6.98
C SER A 60 -14.37 -6.82 5.59
N VAL A 61 -13.24 -7.52 5.51
CA VAL A 61 -12.60 -7.84 4.23
C VAL A 61 -13.52 -8.71 3.37
N GLY A 62 -14.16 -9.74 3.96
CA GLY A 62 -15.12 -10.59 3.24
C GLY A 62 -16.31 -9.81 2.67
N ARG A 63 -16.87 -8.88 3.44
CA ARG A 63 -17.96 -8.00 2.94
C ARG A 63 -17.50 -7.08 1.81
N ALA A 64 -16.29 -6.52 1.91
CA ALA A 64 -15.72 -5.68 0.86
C ALA A 64 -15.51 -6.45 -0.45
N ILE A 65 -15.01 -7.69 -0.37
CA ILE A 65 -14.86 -8.58 -1.55
C ILE A 65 -16.22 -8.86 -2.19
N ALA A 66 -17.23 -9.25 -1.40
CA ALA A 66 -18.56 -9.54 -1.92
C ALA A 66 -19.20 -8.31 -2.60
N ASP A 67 -19.01 -7.12 -2.02
CA ASP A 67 -19.49 -5.86 -2.59
C ASP A 67 -18.80 -5.53 -3.92
N VAL A 68 -17.46 -5.66 -4.01
CA VAL A 68 -16.71 -5.44 -5.26
C VAL A 68 -17.05 -6.51 -6.31
N GLU A 69 -17.24 -7.77 -5.90
CA GLU A 69 -17.64 -8.83 -6.81
C GLU A 69 -19.01 -8.57 -7.45
N ALA A 70 -19.96 -8.10 -6.66
CA ALA A 70 -21.32 -7.83 -7.12
C ALA A 70 -21.40 -6.64 -8.10
N HIS A 71 -20.55 -5.63 -7.95
CA HIS A 71 -20.61 -4.40 -8.75
C HIS A 71 -19.60 -4.39 -9.90
N GLU A 72 -18.36 -4.78 -9.67
CA GLU A 72 -17.28 -4.72 -10.67
C GLU A 72 -16.94 -6.08 -11.27
N GLY A 73 -17.14 -7.16 -10.53
CA GLY A 73 -16.86 -8.53 -10.96
C GLY A 73 -15.36 -8.89 -11.05
N ARG A 74 -14.45 -7.91 -11.03
CA ARG A 74 -12.99 -8.08 -11.08
C ARG A 74 -12.27 -6.89 -10.45
N VAL A 75 -10.99 -7.07 -10.18
CA VAL A 75 -10.03 -6.00 -9.87
C VAL A 75 -8.78 -6.23 -10.71
N ASP A 76 -8.27 -5.19 -11.36
CA ASP A 76 -7.07 -5.28 -12.19
C ASP A 76 -5.82 -4.92 -11.36
N THR A 77 -5.94 -3.94 -10.45
CA THR A 77 -4.83 -3.54 -9.58
C THR A 77 -5.29 -3.43 -8.13
N LEU A 78 -4.60 -4.11 -7.21
CA LEU A 78 -4.75 -3.95 -5.77
C LEU A 78 -3.58 -3.13 -5.22
N ILE A 79 -3.87 -2.04 -4.50
CA ILE A 79 -2.86 -1.25 -3.80
C ILE A 79 -3.04 -1.39 -2.29
N ASN A 80 -2.13 -2.14 -1.65
CA ASN A 80 -2.04 -2.27 -0.20
C ASN A 80 -1.31 -1.05 0.35
N ASN A 81 -2.07 -0.02 0.74
CA ASN A 81 -1.50 1.26 1.18
C ASN A 81 -1.62 1.48 2.70
N VAL A 82 -2.44 0.72 3.41
CA VAL A 82 -2.59 0.88 4.87
C VAL A 82 -1.27 0.66 5.59
N GLY A 83 -0.95 1.54 6.55
CA GLY A 83 0.19 1.36 7.44
C GLY A 83 0.17 2.33 8.61
N ILE A 84 0.83 1.95 9.70
CA ILE A 84 1.04 2.74 10.91
C ILE A 84 2.50 2.67 11.37
N VAL A 85 2.97 3.70 12.06
CA VAL A 85 4.32 3.72 12.67
C VAL A 85 4.32 3.01 14.03
N GLY A 86 3.19 3.02 14.74
CA GLY A 86 3.10 2.56 16.13
C GLY A 86 3.43 3.65 17.12
N ARG A 87 3.70 3.25 18.40
CA ARG A 87 4.05 4.19 19.45
C ARG A 87 5.46 4.75 19.26
N HIS A 88 5.59 6.04 19.51
CA HIS A 88 6.90 6.70 19.53
C HIS A 88 7.41 6.76 20.97
N VAL A 89 8.19 5.75 21.36
CA VAL A 89 8.78 5.58 22.71
C VAL A 89 10.21 5.06 22.58
N PRO A 90 11.06 5.20 23.62
CA PRO A 90 12.38 4.55 23.64
C PRO A 90 12.29 3.05 23.37
N ALA A 91 13.28 2.48 22.69
CA ALA A 91 13.27 1.07 22.32
C ALA A 91 13.10 0.11 23.52
N ALA A 92 13.64 0.49 24.68
CA ALA A 92 13.53 -0.28 25.93
C ALA A 92 12.10 -0.31 26.52
N GLU A 93 11.20 0.58 26.07
CA GLU A 93 9.81 0.67 26.52
C GLU A 93 8.83 0.00 25.56
N LEU A 94 9.31 -0.50 24.41
CA LEU A 94 8.49 -1.23 23.47
C LEU A 94 8.06 -2.58 24.03
N THR A 95 6.80 -2.91 23.84
CA THR A 95 6.19 -4.16 24.31
C THR A 95 5.85 -5.09 23.14
N GLY A 96 5.59 -6.37 23.46
CA GLY A 96 5.05 -7.30 22.47
C GLY A 96 3.68 -6.89 21.91
N GLN A 97 2.88 -6.13 22.67
CA GLN A 97 1.61 -5.59 22.20
C GLN A 97 1.81 -4.48 21.16
N ASP A 98 2.82 -3.61 21.36
CA ASP A 98 3.18 -2.60 20.36
C ASP A 98 3.63 -3.27 19.06
N ALA A 99 4.43 -4.33 19.16
CA ALA A 99 4.85 -5.11 17.99
C ALA A 99 3.65 -5.79 17.30
N ALA A 100 2.78 -6.45 18.07
CA ALA A 100 1.58 -7.09 17.52
C ALA A 100 0.69 -6.10 16.76
N LEU A 101 0.45 -4.90 17.30
CA LEU A 101 -0.35 -3.86 16.65
C LEU A 101 0.24 -3.43 15.30
N VAL A 102 1.56 -3.14 15.26
CA VAL A 102 2.23 -2.69 14.04
C VAL A 102 2.25 -3.80 12.98
N PHE A 103 2.58 -5.03 13.38
CA PHE A 103 2.61 -6.17 12.45
C PHE A 103 1.22 -6.58 11.98
N GLU A 104 0.20 -6.57 12.86
CA GLU A 104 -1.18 -6.82 12.46
C GLU A 104 -1.61 -5.84 11.36
N THR A 105 -1.35 -4.54 11.56
CA THR A 105 -1.78 -3.51 10.62
C THR A 105 -0.94 -3.48 9.33
N ASN A 106 0.39 -3.62 9.42
CA ASN A 106 1.26 -3.41 8.26
C ASN A 106 1.55 -4.69 7.47
N VAL A 107 1.52 -5.85 8.13
CA VAL A 107 1.97 -7.13 7.55
C VAL A 107 0.83 -8.13 7.41
N VAL A 108 0.16 -8.46 8.52
CA VAL A 108 -0.91 -9.47 8.51
C VAL A 108 -2.08 -8.99 7.66
N SER A 109 -2.46 -7.73 7.78
CA SER A 109 -3.53 -7.14 6.97
C SER A 109 -3.22 -7.19 5.47
N MET A 110 -1.96 -6.93 5.07
CA MET A 110 -1.55 -7.02 3.67
C MET A 110 -1.72 -8.44 3.12
N VAL A 111 -1.35 -9.46 3.89
CA VAL A 111 -1.55 -10.87 3.53
C VAL A 111 -3.04 -11.19 3.43
N ARG A 112 -3.83 -10.79 4.45
CA ARG A 112 -5.28 -11.00 4.49
C ARG A 112 -5.97 -10.40 3.27
N VAL A 113 -5.73 -9.13 2.98
CA VAL A 113 -6.34 -8.42 1.85
C VAL A 113 -5.87 -9.00 0.52
N THR A 114 -4.56 -9.23 0.35
CA THR A 114 -4.04 -9.81 -0.89
C THR A 114 -4.71 -11.15 -1.19
N ASN A 115 -4.73 -12.06 -0.22
CA ASN A 115 -5.33 -13.39 -0.42
C ASN A 115 -6.84 -13.32 -0.72
N ALA A 116 -7.57 -12.44 -0.04
CA ALA A 116 -9.00 -12.25 -0.28
C ALA A 116 -9.30 -11.70 -1.69
N PHE A 117 -8.41 -10.86 -2.24
CA PHE A 117 -8.57 -10.29 -3.59
C PHE A 117 -8.09 -11.20 -4.73
N LEU A 118 -7.38 -12.31 -4.46
CA LEU A 118 -6.88 -13.21 -5.51
C LEU A 118 -7.95 -13.69 -6.50
N PRO A 119 -9.19 -14.06 -6.08
CA PRO A 119 -10.22 -14.46 -7.03
C PRO A 119 -10.65 -13.33 -7.99
N LEU A 120 -10.70 -12.08 -7.53
CA LEU A 120 -11.06 -10.92 -8.36
C LEU A 120 -9.89 -10.51 -9.27
N LEU A 121 -8.65 -10.58 -8.78
CA LEU A 121 -7.44 -10.36 -9.58
C LEU A 121 -7.28 -11.43 -10.67
N GLY A 122 -7.62 -12.69 -10.38
CA GLY A 122 -7.57 -13.79 -11.35
C GLY A 122 -8.52 -13.63 -12.54
N ARG A 123 -9.47 -12.69 -12.48
CA ARG A 123 -10.37 -12.35 -13.62
C ARG A 123 -9.82 -11.22 -14.48
N SER A 124 -8.71 -10.61 -14.09
CA SER A 124 -8.04 -9.57 -14.87
C SER A 124 -7.16 -10.16 -15.97
N GLN A 125 -7.01 -9.43 -17.08
CA GLN A 125 -6.06 -9.79 -18.14
C GLN A 125 -4.61 -9.39 -17.79
N ALA A 126 -4.43 -8.45 -16.87
CA ALA A 126 -3.12 -7.95 -16.46
C ALA A 126 -3.10 -7.61 -14.96
N PRO A 127 -3.30 -8.61 -14.07
CA PRO A 127 -3.45 -8.35 -12.64
C PRO A 127 -2.14 -7.85 -12.00
N ALA A 128 -2.28 -6.89 -11.08
CA ALA A 128 -1.17 -6.34 -10.32
C ALA A 128 -1.50 -6.16 -8.84
N VAL A 129 -0.50 -6.37 -7.98
CA VAL A 129 -0.53 -6.01 -6.56
C VAL A 129 0.62 -5.07 -6.28
N ILE A 130 0.33 -3.93 -5.68
CA ILE A 130 1.32 -2.93 -5.29
C ILE A 130 1.27 -2.80 -3.77
N ASN A 131 2.38 -3.13 -3.12
CA ASN A 131 2.53 -3.01 -1.68
C ASN A 131 3.28 -1.72 -1.36
N VAL A 132 2.63 -0.80 -0.64
CA VAL A 132 3.30 0.43 -0.19
C VAL A 132 4.21 0.09 0.98
N SER A 133 5.51 0.02 0.69
CA SER A 133 6.57 -0.21 1.65
C SER A 133 7.19 1.10 2.13
N SER A 134 8.49 1.13 2.31
CA SER A 134 9.29 2.29 2.72
C SER A 134 10.77 2.00 2.51
N GLY A 135 11.57 3.02 2.23
CA GLY A 135 13.03 2.93 2.29
C GLY A 135 13.55 2.43 3.64
N MET A 136 12.80 2.68 4.72
CA MET A 136 13.06 2.11 6.04
C MET A 136 12.98 0.57 6.09
N GLY A 137 12.33 -0.09 5.12
CA GLY A 137 12.29 -1.54 4.97
C GLY A 137 13.48 -2.12 4.18
N SER A 138 14.37 -1.28 3.69
CA SER A 138 15.59 -1.67 2.96
C SER A 138 16.78 -1.77 3.93
N PHE A 139 17.37 -2.95 4.02
CA PHE A 139 18.62 -3.12 4.79
C PHE A 139 19.76 -2.28 4.19
N ALA A 140 19.84 -2.19 2.87
CA ALA A 140 20.86 -1.38 2.21
C ALA A 140 20.73 0.10 2.58
N ARG A 141 19.52 0.66 2.55
CA ARG A 141 19.30 2.09 2.88
C ARG A 141 19.47 2.40 4.36
N THR A 142 19.04 1.52 5.25
CA THR A 142 19.18 1.72 6.70
C THR A 142 20.62 1.59 7.19
N HIS A 143 21.53 1.00 6.40
CA HIS A 143 22.94 0.89 6.71
C HIS A 143 23.82 1.91 5.97
N ASP A 144 23.26 2.67 5.03
CA ASP A 144 23.96 3.69 4.28
C ASP A 144 23.98 5.03 5.08
N PRO A 145 25.17 5.48 5.57
CA PRO A 145 25.27 6.69 6.39
C PRO A 145 24.91 7.99 5.67
N GLU A 146 24.85 7.98 4.33
CA GLU A 146 24.44 9.13 3.53
C GLU A 146 22.91 9.25 3.41
N ARG A 147 22.17 8.25 3.89
CA ARG A 147 20.72 8.18 3.78
C ARG A 147 20.05 8.58 5.08
N VAL A 148 18.91 9.29 4.97
CA VAL A 148 18.09 9.66 6.12
C VAL A 148 17.59 8.43 6.90
N GLU A 149 17.33 7.33 6.20
CA GLU A 149 16.85 6.08 6.78
C GLU A 149 17.83 5.51 7.82
N SER A 150 19.14 5.75 7.68
CA SER A 150 20.16 5.29 8.64
C SER A 150 20.14 6.07 9.97
N THR A 151 19.57 7.27 9.97
CA THR A 151 19.54 8.15 11.14
C THR A 151 18.26 8.00 11.99
N ILE A 152 17.25 7.32 11.46
CA ILE A 152 15.95 7.17 12.12
C ILE A 152 15.91 5.88 12.91
N VAL A 153 15.66 6.01 14.23
CA VAL A 153 15.50 4.86 15.14
C VAL A 153 14.03 4.62 15.45
N ALA A 154 13.49 3.57 14.87
CA ALA A 154 12.08 3.17 15.03
C ALA A 154 11.97 1.63 14.85
N PRO A 155 12.23 0.80 15.86
CA PRO A 155 12.45 -0.64 15.68
C PRO A 155 11.32 -1.38 14.97
N LEU A 156 10.06 -1.07 15.27
CA LEU A 156 8.91 -1.84 14.79
C LEU A 156 8.50 -1.49 13.36
N TYR A 157 8.50 -0.21 13.00
CA TYR A 157 8.07 0.22 11.68
C TYR A 157 8.98 -0.29 10.55
N PRO A 158 10.30 -0.08 10.60
CA PRO A 158 11.22 -0.65 9.61
C PRO A 158 11.15 -2.15 9.51
N ALA A 159 11.10 -2.86 10.67
CA ALA A 159 10.93 -4.32 10.69
C ALA A 159 9.66 -4.76 9.96
N SER A 160 8.54 -4.08 10.18
CA SER A 160 7.28 -4.37 9.46
C SER A 160 7.40 -4.10 7.96
N LYS A 161 8.09 -3.02 7.56
CA LYS A 161 8.28 -2.68 6.14
C LYS A 161 9.29 -3.61 5.45
N ALA A 162 10.31 -4.09 6.16
CA ALA A 162 11.17 -5.17 5.67
C ALA A 162 10.37 -6.47 5.44
N ALA A 163 9.43 -6.80 6.35
CA ALA A 163 8.52 -7.93 6.13
C ALA A 163 7.63 -7.74 4.89
N VAL A 164 7.09 -6.52 4.66
CA VAL A 164 6.32 -6.20 3.45
C VAL A 164 7.14 -6.37 2.19
N THR A 165 8.41 -5.91 2.15
CA THR A 165 9.29 -6.09 0.99
C THR A 165 9.63 -7.56 0.75
N MET A 166 9.91 -8.33 1.81
CA MET A 166 10.17 -9.76 1.68
C MET A 166 8.92 -10.51 1.17
N LEU A 167 7.74 -10.22 1.73
CA LEU A 167 6.49 -10.83 1.27
C LEU A 167 6.20 -10.47 -0.19
N THR A 168 6.48 -9.23 -0.62
CA THR A 168 6.36 -8.84 -2.04
C THR A 168 7.20 -9.73 -2.94
N THR A 169 8.46 -9.98 -2.56
CA THR A 169 9.37 -10.88 -3.29
C THR A 169 8.84 -12.31 -3.34
N GLN A 170 8.31 -12.82 -2.23
CA GLN A 170 7.79 -14.19 -2.16
C GLN A 170 6.46 -14.34 -2.92
N TYR A 171 5.55 -13.39 -2.83
CA TYR A 171 4.32 -13.38 -3.62
C TYR A 171 4.61 -13.29 -5.12
N ALA A 172 5.59 -12.48 -5.55
CA ALA A 172 6.00 -12.40 -6.95
C ALA A 172 6.47 -13.76 -7.52
N LYS A 173 7.13 -14.57 -6.68
CA LYS A 173 7.55 -15.94 -7.05
C LYS A 173 6.40 -16.93 -7.02
N ALA A 174 5.51 -16.81 -6.03
CA ALA A 174 4.40 -17.75 -5.82
C ALA A 174 3.23 -17.52 -6.79
N LEU A 175 3.06 -16.31 -7.32
CA LEU A 175 1.95 -15.91 -8.17
C LEU A 175 2.45 -15.42 -9.55
N PRO A 176 2.96 -16.31 -10.41
CA PRO A 176 3.61 -15.92 -11.67
C PRO A 176 2.67 -15.24 -12.68
N SER A 177 1.36 -15.37 -12.49
CA SER A 177 0.33 -14.70 -13.32
C SER A 177 -0.06 -13.32 -12.81
N ILE A 178 0.45 -12.89 -11.65
CA ILE A 178 0.12 -11.60 -11.04
C ILE A 178 1.43 -10.82 -10.84
N ARG A 179 1.51 -9.59 -11.32
CA ARG A 179 2.65 -8.71 -11.01
C ARG A 179 2.55 -8.25 -9.56
N VAL A 180 3.56 -8.52 -8.74
CA VAL A 180 3.60 -8.09 -7.34
C VAL A 180 4.85 -7.26 -7.11
N ASN A 181 4.69 -5.98 -6.82
CA ASN A 181 5.79 -5.02 -6.67
C ASN A 181 5.63 -4.18 -5.40
N ALA A 182 6.72 -3.65 -4.88
CA ALA A 182 6.74 -2.73 -3.74
C ALA A 182 7.08 -1.31 -4.20
N ALA A 183 6.41 -0.32 -3.59
CA ALA A 183 6.71 1.10 -3.77
C ALA A 183 7.25 1.70 -2.47
N ASP A 184 8.33 2.48 -2.57
CA ASP A 184 8.77 3.37 -1.51
C ASP A 184 8.30 4.80 -1.82
N PRO A 185 7.41 5.38 -0.98
CA PRO A 185 6.98 6.77 -1.12
C PRO A 185 8.06 7.79 -0.82
N GLY A 186 9.19 7.38 -0.24
CA GLY A 186 10.18 8.29 0.33
C GLY A 186 9.68 9.01 1.58
N TYR A 187 10.43 10.01 2.04
CA TYR A 187 10.08 10.79 3.24
C TYR A 187 9.04 11.86 2.91
N THR A 188 7.79 11.43 2.86
CA THR A 188 6.63 12.22 2.41
C THR A 188 5.89 12.86 3.59
N ALA A 189 5.52 14.15 3.48
CA ALA A 189 4.76 14.89 4.48
C ALA A 189 3.31 14.40 4.56
N THR A 190 3.01 13.56 5.52
CA THR A 190 1.68 13.00 5.79
C THR A 190 1.39 12.98 7.29
N ASP A 191 0.13 12.68 7.66
CA ASP A 191 -0.26 12.48 9.07
C ASP A 191 0.60 11.38 9.76
N LEU A 192 1.15 10.44 8.99
CA LEU A 192 1.95 9.34 9.51
C LEU A 192 3.20 9.82 10.27
N ASN A 193 3.76 10.95 9.86
CA ASN A 193 4.97 11.54 10.45
C ASN A 193 4.77 13.00 10.89
N GLY A 194 3.51 13.41 11.16
CA GLY A 194 3.19 14.77 11.57
C GLY A 194 3.59 15.83 10.54
N HIS A 195 3.54 15.48 9.26
CA HIS A 195 3.90 16.32 8.11
C HIS A 195 5.37 16.78 8.08
N SER A 196 6.28 16.02 8.72
CA SER A 196 7.72 16.36 8.77
C SER A 196 8.51 15.91 7.54
N GLY A 197 7.87 15.25 6.55
CA GLY A 197 8.51 14.79 5.33
C GLY A 197 8.99 15.94 4.43
N THR A 198 10.04 15.68 3.65
CA THR A 198 10.61 16.64 2.68
C THR A 198 9.94 16.60 1.32
N GLN A 199 9.20 15.52 1.03
CA GLN A 199 8.43 15.37 -0.21
C GLN A 199 6.97 15.74 -0.02
N THR A 200 6.36 16.30 -1.06
CA THR A 200 4.91 16.48 -1.15
C THR A 200 4.19 15.13 -1.25
N VAL A 201 2.91 15.09 -0.92
CA VAL A 201 2.09 13.87 -1.06
C VAL A 201 2.05 13.42 -2.53
N THR A 202 2.01 14.35 -3.49
CA THR A 202 2.03 14.04 -4.93
C THR A 202 3.33 13.34 -5.31
N GLU A 203 4.49 13.85 -4.90
CA GLU A 203 5.80 13.22 -5.13
C GLU A 203 5.90 11.84 -4.48
N GLY A 204 5.34 11.68 -3.26
CA GLY A 204 5.30 10.39 -2.57
C GLY A 204 4.47 9.32 -3.28
N THR A 205 3.56 9.71 -4.17
CA THR A 205 2.76 8.74 -4.94
C THR A 205 3.37 8.39 -6.30
N ASP A 206 4.48 9.00 -6.71
CA ASP A 206 5.07 8.79 -8.05
C ASP A 206 5.38 7.32 -8.33
N ALA A 207 6.04 6.61 -7.40
CA ALA A 207 6.35 5.20 -7.54
C ALA A 207 5.09 4.31 -7.58
N ILE A 208 4.08 4.65 -6.76
CA ILE A 208 2.82 3.89 -6.70
C ILE A 208 2.07 4.02 -8.03
N VAL A 209 1.93 5.25 -8.52
CA VAL A 209 1.25 5.53 -9.80
C VAL A 209 2.02 4.92 -10.97
N ALA A 210 3.36 5.02 -10.98
CA ALA A 210 4.19 4.39 -12.01
C ALA A 210 3.93 2.88 -12.10
N LEU A 211 3.96 2.16 -10.96
CA LEU A 211 3.68 0.72 -10.92
C LEU A 211 2.24 0.37 -11.34
N ALA A 212 1.27 1.25 -11.04
CA ALA A 212 -0.14 1.03 -11.37
C ALA A 212 -0.49 1.30 -12.84
N THR A 213 0.39 1.99 -13.57
CA THR A 213 0.16 2.42 -14.96
C THR A 213 1.18 1.88 -15.96
N GLU A 214 2.19 1.14 -15.49
CA GLU A 214 3.22 0.59 -16.35
C GLU A 214 2.71 -0.55 -17.27
N ASP A 215 3.50 -0.83 -18.30
CA ASP A 215 3.26 -1.98 -19.18
C ASP A 215 3.22 -3.28 -18.37
N PRO A 216 2.22 -4.17 -18.61
CA PRO A 216 2.18 -5.48 -17.97
C PRO A 216 3.46 -6.33 -18.10
N ALA A 217 4.29 -6.09 -19.13
CA ALA A 217 5.56 -6.76 -19.34
C ALA A 217 6.73 -6.17 -18.50
N ALA A 218 6.52 -5.10 -17.75
CA ALA A 218 7.57 -4.39 -17.00
C ALA A 218 8.23 -5.23 -15.87
N GLY A 219 7.63 -6.37 -15.50
CA GLY A 219 8.19 -7.31 -14.55
C GLY A 219 7.53 -7.30 -13.16
N THR A 220 7.97 -8.24 -12.34
CA THR A 220 7.43 -8.51 -10.99
C THR A 220 8.59 -8.65 -10.00
N GLY A 221 8.29 -8.57 -8.70
CA GLY A 221 9.29 -8.70 -7.64
C GLY A 221 10.24 -7.53 -7.55
N ARG A 222 9.80 -6.32 -7.93
CA ARG A 222 10.60 -5.10 -7.90
C ARG A 222 10.25 -4.26 -6.66
N PHE A 223 11.25 -3.54 -6.18
CA PHE A 223 11.08 -2.49 -5.18
C PHE A 223 11.59 -1.19 -5.80
N ILE A 224 10.72 -0.19 -5.93
CA ILE A 224 11.07 1.09 -6.58
C ILE A 224 10.63 2.28 -5.74
N ASP A 225 11.35 3.39 -5.90
CA ASP A 225 10.93 4.72 -5.50
C ASP A 225 10.72 5.61 -6.74
N ARG A 226 10.50 6.91 -6.55
CA ARG A 226 10.33 7.87 -7.65
C ARG A 226 11.55 8.03 -8.55
N PHE A 227 12.72 7.58 -8.13
CA PHE A 227 14.00 7.68 -8.85
C PHE A 227 14.40 6.37 -9.52
N GLY A 228 13.71 5.27 -9.25
CA GLY A 228 13.97 3.97 -9.86
C GLY A 228 14.09 2.83 -8.84
N PRO A 229 14.87 1.79 -9.15
CA PRO A 229 15.04 0.63 -8.28
C PRO A 229 15.65 0.98 -6.92
N VAL A 230 15.06 0.40 -5.87
CA VAL A 230 15.55 0.47 -4.48
C VAL A 230 16.29 -0.82 -4.17
N ALA A 231 17.49 -0.72 -3.60
CA ALA A 231 18.18 -1.89 -3.05
C ALA A 231 17.39 -2.46 -1.86
N TRP A 232 17.38 -3.80 -1.75
CA TRP A 232 16.66 -4.55 -0.72
C TRP A 232 17.26 -4.41 0.68
#